data_f318fa11e03be766fa68437101558854
#
_entry.id   f318fa11e03be766fa68437101558854
#
_cell.length_a   1.000
_cell.length_b   1.000
_cell.length_c   1.000
_cell.angle_alpha   90.00
_cell.angle_beta   90.00
_cell.angle_gamma   90.00
#
_symmetry.space_group_name_H-M   'P 1'
#
loop_
_entity.id
_entity.type
_entity.pdbx_description
1 polymer ?
#
loop_
_entity_poly.entity_id
_entity_poly.type
_entity_poly.pdbx_seq_one_letter_code
_entity_poly.pdbx_strand_id
1 'polypeptide(L)'
;MSTENLIPINQLCSTYQVEMSFFNGLIELDLIQFVSIEQAYYLHQDQINDLEKIIRLHQELYINLEGIDTVFHLLKKIDKLQAELMAIKTRLGLYEN
;
A
#
# COMPACT_ATOMS: atom_id res chain seq x y z
N MET A 1 -10.07 6.18 -20.20
CA MET A 1 -9.06 5.91 -19.16
C MET A 1 -7.93 5.08 -19.76
N SER A 2 -6.72 5.51 -19.55
CA SER A 2 -5.57 4.82 -20.11
C SER A 2 -5.23 3.57 -19.29
N THR A 3 -4.84 2.48 -19.99
CA THR A 3 -4.36 1.28 -19.34
C THR A 3 -2.84 1.20 -19.31
N GLU A 4 -2.16 2.27 -19.74
CA GLU A 4 -0.71 2.27 -19.87
C GLU A 4 0.04 2.03 -18.56
N ASN A 5 -0.54 2.49 -17.45
CA ASN A 5 0.11 2.41 -16.15
C ASN A 5 -0.48 1.30 -15.28
N LEU A 6 -1.19 0.38 -15.89
CA LEU A 6 -1.81 -0.74 -15.18
C LEU A 6 -1.00 -2.01 -15.41
N ILE A 7 -0.73 -2.72 -14.34
CA ILE A 7 0.06 -3.94 -14.39
C ILE A 7 -0.83 -5.12 -14.00
N PRO A 8 -0.92 -6.16 -14.84
CA PRO A 8 -1.75 -7.33 -14.49
C PRO A 8 -1.22 -8.03 -13.24
N ILE A 9 -2.12 -8.52 -12.42
CA ILE A 9 -1.73 -9.24 -11.21
C ILE A 9 -0.87 -10.46 -11.54
N ASN A 10 -1.19 -11.16 -12.65
CA ASN A 10 -0.39 -12.32 -13.05
C ASN A 10 1.08 -11.98 -13.21
N GLN A 11 1.36 -10.82 -13.79
CA GLN A 11 2.73 -10.36 -13.97
C GLN A 11 3.39 -10.08 -12.62
N LEU A 12 2.64 -9.51 -11.69
CA LEU A 12 3.16 -9.21 -10.35
C LEU A 12 3.45 -10.49 -9.58
N CYS A 13 2.61 -11.51 -9.74
CA CYS A 13 2.87 -12.81 -9.12
C CYS A 13 4.22 -13.38 -9.58
N SER A 14 4.48 -13.29 -10.88
CA SER A 14 5.74 -13.78 -11.44
C SER A 14 6.92 -12.93 -10.99
N THR A 15 6.76 -11.61 -11.05
CA THR A 15 7.85 -10.68 -10.73
C THR A 15 8.30 -10.82 -9.28
N TYR A 16 7.36 -10.93 -8.35
CA TYR A 16 7.67 -10.98 -6.93
C TYR A 16 7.64 -12.38 -6.35
N GLN A 17 7.34 -13.38 -7.19
CA GLN A 17 7.30 -14.77 -6.76
C GLN A 17 6.36 -14.99 -5.59
N VAL A 18 5.16 -14.44 -5.71
CA VAL A 18 4.09 -14.63 -4.73
C VAL A 18 2.90 -15.32 -5.38
N GLU A 19 2.12 -16.01 -4.57
CA GLU A 19 0.96 -16.74 -5.05
C GLU A 19 -0.25 -15.83 -5.24
N MET A 20 -1.16 -16.25 -6.11
CA MET A 20 -2.39 -15.51 -6.35
C MET A 20 -3.20 -15.34 -5.07
N SER A 21 -3.15 -16.32 -4.16
CA SER A 21 -3.86 -16.24 -2.88
C SER A 21 -3.43 -15.03 -2.06
N PHE A 22 -2.16 -14.65 -2.16
CA PHE A 22 -1.66 -13.45 -1.51
C PHE A 22 -2.41 -12.21 -2.00
N PHE A 23 -2.55 -12.09 -3.33
CA PHE A 23 -3.28 -10.96 -3.90
C PHE A 23 -4.76 -10.98 -3.57
N ASN A 24 -5.36 -12.18 -3.53
CA ASN A 24 -6.76 -12.30 -3.13
C ASN A 24 -6.94 -11.74 -1.70
N GLY A 25 -6.00 -12.03 -0.82
CA GLY A 25 -6.03 -11.47 0.53
C GLY A 25 -5.92 -9.96 0.56
N LEU A 26 -5.06 -9.39 -0.28
CA LEU A 26 -4.92 -7.94 -0.37
C LEU A 26 -6.22 -7.29 -0.85
N ILE A 27 -6.88 -7.93 -1.81
CA ILE A 27 -8.14 -7.43 -2.36
C ILE A 27 -9.23 -7.49 -1.29
N GLU A 28 -9.33 -8.60 -0.57
CA GLU A 28 -10.34 -8.76 0.48
C GLU A 28 -10.20 -7.72 1.59
N LEU A 29 -8.96 -7.43 2.00
CA LEU A 29 -8.70 -6.47 3.07
C LEU A 29 -8.67 -5.04 2.57
N ASP A 30 -8.78 -4.84 1.26
CA ASP A 30 -8.71 -3.52 0.64
C ASP A 30 -7.44 -2.77 1.07
N LEU A 31 -6.33 -3.52 1.18
CA LEU A 31 -5.05 -2.94 1.55
C LEU A 31 -4.48 -2.03 0.49
N ILE A 32 -4.66 -2.42 -0.77
CA ILE A 32 -4.25 -1.64 -1.93
C ILE A 32 -5.43 -1.63 -2.88
N GLN A 33 -5.59 -0.55 -3.61
CA GLN A 33 -6.67 -0.45 -4.58
C GLN A 33 -6.26 -1.10 -5.89
N PHE A 34 -7.05 -2.09 -6.29
CA PHE A 34 -6.86 -2.75 -7.56
C PHE A 34 -7.94 -2.28 -8.54
N VAL A 35 -7.58 -2.27 -9.82
CA VAL A 35 -8.51 -1.90 -10.87
C VAL A 35 -9.02 -3.17 -11.51
N SER A 36 -10.36 -3.30 -11.60
CA SER A 36 -10.98 -4.47 -12.22
C SER A 36 -11.45 -4.09 -13.61
N ILE A 37 -10.94 -4.78 -14.64
CA ILE A 37 -11.34 -4.57 -16.02
C ILE A 37 -11.61 -5.94 -16.62
N GLU A 38 -12.83 -6.13 -17.12
CA GLU A 38 -13.22 -7.38 -17.77
C GLU A 38 -12.89 -8.61 -16.93
N GLN A 39 -13.22 -8.54 -15.63
CA GLN A 39 -13.04 -9.64 -14.69
C GLN A 39 -11.58 -9.97 -14.39
N ALA A 40 -10.67 -9.09 -14.77
CA ALA A 40 -9.26 -9.22 -14.43
C ALA A 40 -8.84 -8.05 -13.55
N TYR A 41 -7.90 -8.29 -12.64
CA TYR A 41 -7.41 -7.27 -11.75
C TYR A 41 -6.06 -6.75 -12.20
N TYR A 42 -5.87 -5.46 -12.04
CA TYR A 42 -4.65 -4.75 -12.39
C TYR A 42 -4.26 -3.84 -11.23
N LEU A 43 -2.98 -3.57 -11.11
CA LEU A 43 -2.47 -2.63 -10.12
C LEU A 43 -1.90 -1.43 -10.86
N HIS A 44 -2.28 -0.23 -10.40
CA HIS A 44 -1.70 0.98 -10.96
C HIS A 44 -0.24 1.10 -10.53
N GLN A 45 0.59 1.58 -11.45
CA GLN A 45 2.03 1.70 -11.23
C GLN A 45 2.35 2.52 -9.97
N ASP A 46 1.52 3.49 -9.63
CA ASP A 46 1.70 4.32 -8.44
C ASP A 46 1.62 3.52 -7.14
N GLN A 47 1.01 2.33 -7.18
CA GLN A 47 0.84 1.51 -6.00
C GLN A 47 1.98 0.50 -5.78
N ILE A 48 2.95 0.48 -6.67
CA ILE A 48 4.04 -0.50 -6.59
C ILE A 48 4.86 -0.34 -5.32
N ASN A 49 5.13 0.88 -4.89
CA ASN A 49 5.90 1.10 -3.67
C ASN A 49 5.19 0.50 -2.45
N ASP A 50 3.89 0.69 -2.36
CA ASP A 50 3.11 0.12 -1.26
C ASP A 50 3.07 -1.39 -1.34
N LEU A 51 2.94 -1.95 -2.55
CA LEU A 51 2.96 -3.39 -2.74
C LEU A 51 4.29 -3.98 -2.26
N GLU A 52 5.40 -3.34 -2.61
CA GLU A 52 6.71 -3.83 -2.21
C GLU A 52 6.89 -3.80 -0.69
N LYS A 53 6.36 -2.77 -0.04
CA LYS A 53 6.38 -2.71 1.42
C LYS A 53 5.59 -3.86 2.03
N ILE A 54 4.42 -4.14 1.48
CA ILE A 54 3.57 -5.22 1.98
C ILE A 54 4.28 -6.56 1.81
N ILE A 55 4.86 -6.80 0.64
CA ILE A 55 5.56 -8.05 0.38
C ILE A 55 6.73 -8.22 1.35
N ARG A 56 7.48 -7.15 1.59
CA ARG A 56 8.61 -7.20 2.52
C ARG A 56 8.15 -7.52 3.94
N LEU A 57 7.10 -6.86 4.41
CA LEU A 57 6.58 -7.15 5.74
C LEU A 57 6.11 -8.58 5.86
N HIS A 58 5.49 -9.09 4.81
CA HIS A 58 4.97 -10.45 4.82
C HIS A 58 6.07 -11.49 4.74
N GLN A 59 7.02 -11.31 3.85
CA GLN A 59 8.06 -12.32 3.59
C GLN A 59 9.23 -12.24 4.55
N GLU A 60 9.67 -11.03 4.89
CA GLU A 60 10.84 -10.86 5.74
C GLU A 60 10.52 -10.85 7.22
N LEU A 61 9.40 -10.25 7.60
CA LEU A 61 9.02 -10.13 8.99
C LEU A 61 7.91 -11.09 9.40
N TYR A 62 7.45 -11.90 8.47
CA TYR A 62 6.42 -12.93 8.72
C TYR A 62 5.15 -12.36 9.34
N ILE A 63 4.78 -11.14 8.95
CA ILE A 63 3.55 -10.52 9.44
C ILE A 63 2.41 -10.97 8.54
N ASN A 64 1.31 -11.43 9.12
CA ASN A 64 0.16 -11.83 8.30
C ASN A 64 -0.54 -10.59 7.74
N LEU A 65 -1.44 -10.79 6.77
CA LEU A 65 -2.06 -9.67 6.06
C LEU A 65 -2.90 -8.79 6.99
N GLU A 66 -3.56 -9.38 7.97
CA GLU A 66 -4.32 -8.61 8.95
C GLU A 66 -3.41 -7.69 9.76
N GLY A 67 -2.24 -8.19 10.14
CA GLY A 67 -1.24 -7.38 10.84
C GLY A 67 -0.72 -6.27 9.97
N ILE A 68 -0.48 -6.55 8.68
CA ILE A 68 -0.02 -5.53 7.74
C ILE A 68 -1.09 -4.45 7.57
N ASP A 69 -2.36 -4.84 7.50
CA ASP A 69 -3.46 -3.89 7.45
C ASP A 69 -3.41 -2.94 8.64
N THR A 70 -3.21 -3.49 9.84
CA THR A 70 -3.07 -2.69 11.05
C THR A 70 -1.87 -1.74 10.97
N VAL A 71 -0.72 -2.25 10.51
CA VAL A 71 0.48 -1.42 10.36
C VAL A 71 0.20 -0.25 9.42
N PHE A 72 -0.43 -0.50 8.28
CA PHE A 72 -0.70 0.56 7.32
C PHE A 72 -1.65 1.61 7.89
N HIS A 73 -2.67 1.18 8.65
CA HIS A 73 -3.57 2.13 9.31
C HIS A 73 -2.83 2.99 10.32
N LEU A 74 -1.91 2.39 11.08
CA LEU A 74 -1.11 3.13 12.05
C LEU A 74 -0.16 4.11 11.38
N LEU A 75 0.46 3.71 10.26
CA LEU A 75 1.34 4.59 9.53
C LEU A 75 0.61 5.82 8.99
N LYS A 76 -0.60 5.63 8.48
CA LYS A 76 -1.42 6.75 8.01
C LYS A 76 -1.78 7.67 9.17
N LYS A 77 -2.07 7.11 10.34
CA LYS A 77 -2.38 7.90 11.53
C LYS A 77 -1.17 8.70 11.99
N ILE A 78 0.01 8.10 11.94
CA ILE A 78 1.25 8.79 12.29
C ILE A 78 1.49 9.96 11.32
N ASP A 79 1.34 9.73 10.02
CA ASP A 79 1.51 10.78 9.03
C ASP A 79 0.56 11.95 9.29
N LYS A 80 -0.69 11.65 9.60
CA LYS A 80 -1.69 12.67 9.90
C LYS A 80 -1.31 13.46 11.14
N LEU A 81 -0.89 12.76 12.20
CA LEU A 81 -0.48 13.42 13.44
C LEU A 81 0.75 14.28 13.25
N GLN A 82 1.71 13.82 12.45
CA GLN A 82 2.90 14.62 12.15
C GLN A 82 2.54 15.88 11.39
N ALA A 83 1.61 15.78 10.42
CA ALA A 83 1.15 16.94 9.67
C ALA A 83 0.42 17.94 10.58
N GLU A 84 -0.41 17.43 11.48
CA GLU A 84 -1.11 18.30 12.44
C GLU A 84 -0.12 18.99 13.38
N LEU A 85 0.88 18.26 13.84
CA LEU A 85 1.91 18.82 14.71
C LEU A 85 2.68 19.94 14.00
N MET A 86 3.06 19.69 12.75
CA MET A 86 3.77 20.68 11.95
C MET A 86 2.93 21.93 11.74
N ALA A 87 1.63 21.76 11.45
CA ALA A 87 0.71 22.87 11.26
C ALA A 87 0.59 23.71 12.55
N ILE A 88 0.51 23.04 13.70
CA ILE A 88 0.43 23.72 14.98
C ILE A 88 1.73 24.48 15.27
N LYS A 89 2.88 23.85 15.06
CA LYS A 89 4.16 24.49 15.26
C LYS A 89 4.35 25.72 14.37
N THR A 90 3.95 25.59 13.10
CA THR A 90 4.05 26.71 12.17
C THR A 90 3.17 27.86 12.62
N ARG A 91 1.94 27.56 13.04
CA ARG A 91 1.00 28.58 13.49
C ARG A 91 1.49 29.29 14.74
N LEU A 92 2.15 28.57 15.63
CA LEU A 92 2.67 29.14 16.87
C LEU A 92 4.07 29.76 16.72
N GLY A 93 4.71 29.55 15.56
CA GLY A 93 6.05 30.06 15.34
C GLY A 93 7.12 29.32 16.12
N LEU A 94 6.86 28.06 16.49
CA LEU A 94 7.76 27.30 17.36
C LEU A 94 8.71 26.37 16.62
N TYR A 95 8.62 26.31 15.29
CA TYR A 95 9.50 25.41 14.56
C TYR A 95 10.87 26.03 14.34
N GLU A 96 11.87 25.16 14.27
CA GLU A 96 13.24 25.60 14.05
C GLU A 96 13.49 25.86 12.57
N ASN A 97 14.34 26.79 12.30
CA ASN A 97 14.77 27.11 10.94
C ASN A 97 16.01 26.32 10.56
#